data_a4a0016f2b4a947f9ea3920299e46c1e
#
_entry.id   a4a0016f2b4a947f9ea3920299e46c1e
#
_cell.length_a   1.000
_cell.length_b   1.000
_cell.length_c   1.000
_cell.angle_alpha   90.00
_cell.angle_beta   90.00
_cell.angle_gamma   90.00
#
_symmetry.space_group_name_H-M   'P 1'
#
loop_
_entity.id
_entity.type
_entity.pdbx_description
1 polymer ?
#
loop_
_entity_poly.entity_id
_entity_poly.type
_entity_poly.pdbx_seq_one_letter_code
_entity_poly.pdbx_strand_id
1 'polypeptide(L)'
;VDIQQLAQNLAGVNYIFWGMSIGSFFIISIAYSYLLVVGLTPVLFLFYTGIENLILNMGLSSYTLSFSLLSILLLFILRQRSLNRFFVFPYIQYYNPEKTVYKNVNYMQRFGQETLFKMQLPFLDKWTVSQGYDGAITHLGDWGKALDFVIMDEEGSTCFGRCAQKEDFYCYNKPVLAPADGYVYTISNIAGDNEINQVDTRKNWGNTIIINHLNGLYTQISHLKKDSFKVRTGDFVTKGTVVAACGNSGRSPEPHLHFQVQLTPEIGAATHPYPIGYFFEKAKGKRVLRIGEVPQENSTAWNVVASGLLLDAFEAKPGKLLRVKYNGEDFMWPVATDAYNKTYIHCAKTKSMAYLENDGTMFYFTDFEGKKSSPLYLFYRSCFKLLLSCEKEIPVKDFVPLTKEHSTGTRWIQDLLAPFVIFTRIKYRSELIEVDNMHFPEKVVYLTQTNTVSFHFKNRRKETSVTVLKNSIEIHFQNEKLCIDWA
;
A
#
# COMPACT_ATOMS: atom_id res chain seq x y z
N VAL A 1 -56.74 2.77 13.62
CA VAL A 1 -55.84 2.87 12.43
C VAL A 1 -55.92 1.55 11.71
N ASP A 2 -56.35 1.55 10.44
CA ASP A 2 -56.43 0.36 9.64
C ASP A 2 -55.01 -0.18 9.37
N ILE A 3 -54.77 -1.42 9.78
CA ILE A 3 -53.47 -2.11 9.66
C ILE A 3 -53.03 -2.13 8.18
N GLN A 4 -53.99 -2.29 7.23
CA GLN A 4 -53.65 -2.23 5.80
C GLN A 4 -53.18 -0.86 5.33
N GLN A 5 -53.75 0.23 5.83
CA GLN A 5 -53.31 1.57 5.57
C GLN A 5 -51.91 1.86 6.20
N LEU A 6 -51.68 1.31 7.38
CA LEU A 6 -50.35 1.42 8.05
C LEU A 6 -49.29 0.66 7.25
N ALA A 7 -49.59 -0.56 6.79
CA ALA A 7 -48.70 -1.36 5.96
C ALA A 7 -48.35 -0.69 4.63
N GLN A 8 -49.32 -0.08 3.94
CA GLN A 8 -49.09 0.68 2.71
C GLN A 8 -48.20 1.93 2.94
N ASN A 9 -48.42 2.64 4.05
CA ASN A 9 -47.58 3.80 4.38
C ASN A 9 -46.15 3.42 4.77
N LEU A 10 -45.94 2.21 5.34
CA LEU A 10 -44.61 1.73 5.72
C LEU A 10 -43.86 1.06 4.56
N ALA A 11 -44.51 0.71 3.45
CA ALA A 11 -43.83 0.20 2.26
C ALA A 11 -42.74 1.16 1.77
N GLY A 12 -43.03 2.46 1.68
CA GLY A 12 -42.09 3.50 1.29
C GLY A 12 -40.83 3.57 2.16
N VAL A 13 -40.98 3.32 3.45
CA VAL A 13 -39.89 3.34 4.43
C VAL A 13 -38.86 2.24 4.12
N ASN A 14 -39.29 1.03 3.71
CA ASN A 14 -38.39 -0.03 3.31
C ASN A 14 -37.49 0.35 2.13
N TYR A 15 -38.02 1.08 1.13
CA TYR A 15 -37.23 1.53 -0.03
C TYR A 15 -36.25 2.64 0.35
N ILE A 16 -36.64 3.55 1.24
CA ILE A 16 -35.75 4.59 1.76
C ILE A 16 -34.57 3.95 2.49
N PHE A 17 -34.84 3.08 3.45
CA PHE A 17 -33.78 2.42 4.22
C PHE A 17 -32.93 1.49 3.34
N TRP A 18 -33.52 0.82 2.36
CA TRP A 18 -32.78 0.05 1.35
C TRP A 18 -31.79 0.93 0.60
N GLY A 19 -32.25 2.07 0.07
CA GLY A 19 -31.40 3.03 -0.63
C GLY A 19 -30.28 3.59 0.25
N MET A 20 -30.58 3.92 1.50
CA MET A 20 -29.58 4.39 2.47
C MET A 20 -28.58 3.29 2.85
N SER A 21 -29.04 2.10 3.14
CA SER A 21 -28.20 0.99 3.63
C SER A 21 -27.19 0.54 2.56
N ILE A 22 -27.69 0.21 1.37
CA ILE A 22 -26.87 -0.35 0.28
C ILE A 22 -26.24 0.76 -0.56
N GLY A 23 -26.93 1.90 -0.76
CA GLY A 23 -26.43 3.00 -1.56
C GLY A 23 -25.30 3.81 -0.92
N SER A 24 -25.24 3.85 0.44
CA SER A 24 -24.27 4.75 1.09
C SER A 24 -23.80 4.36 2.48
N PHE A 25 -24.53 3.53 3.23
CA PHE A 25 -24.16 3.26 4.63
C PHE A 25 -23.18 2.07 4.77
N PHE A 26 -23.54 0.90 4.26
CA PHE A 26 -22.72 -0.31 4.35
C PHE A 26 -21.75 -0.49 3.19
N ILE A 27 -22.00 0.18 2.07
CA ILE A 27 -21.16 0.19 0.88
C ILE A 27 -20.79 1.65 0.57
N ILE A 28 -19.57 1.90 0.11
CA ILE A 28 -19.16 3.25 -0.29
C ILE A 28 -20.04 3.74 -1.45
N SER A 29 -20.50 4.97 -1.37
CA SER A 29 -21.32 5.62 -2.39
C SER A 29 -20.57 5.77 -3.71
N ILE A 30 -20.76 4.84 -4.62
CA ILE A 30 -20.22 4.81 -5.98
C ILE A 30 -21.34 4.41 -6.96
N ALA A 31 -21.13 4.64 -8.25
CA ALA A 31 -22.14 4.32 -9.27
C ALA A 31 -22.66 2.87 -9.17
N TYR A 32 -21.77 1.91 -8.90
CA TYR A 32 -22.14 0.50 -8.75
C TYR A 32 -23.06 0.23 -7.55
N SER A 33 -22.91 0.95 -6.42
CA SER A 33 -23.80 0.79 -5.26
C SER A 33 -25.22 1.26 -5.59
N TYR A 34 -25.36 2.35 -6.34
CA TYR A 34 -26.66 2.85 -6.80
C TYR A 34 -27.28 1.95 -7.87
N LEU A 35 -26.49 1.43 -8.82
CA LEU A 35 -26.97 0.42 -9.79
C LEU A 35 -27.46 -0.84 -9.08
N LEU A 36 -26.78 -1.25 -8.02
CA LEU A 36 -27.20 -2.40 -7.20
C LEU A 36 -28.52 -2.13 -6.49
N VAL A 37 -28.68 -0.92 -5.90
CA VAL A 37 -29.94 -0.50 -5.26
C VAL A 37 -31.08 -0.55 -6.25
N VAL A 38 -30.94 0.10 -7.41
CA VAL A 38 -31.98 0.15 -8.44
C VAL A 38 -32.28 -1.24 -8.99
N GLY A 39 -31.24 -2.01 -9.34
CA GLY A 39 -31.38 -3.34 -9.92
C GLY A 39 -32.05 -4.39 -9.00
N LEU A 40 -31.85 -4.25 -7.68
CA LEU A 40 -32.42 -5.15 -6.68
C LEU A 40 -33.71 -4.62 -6.04
N THR A 41 -34.16 -3.42 -6.36
CA THR A 41 -35.45 -2.89 -5.87
C THR A 41 -36.66 -3.77 -6.24
N PRO A 42 -36.77 -4.37 -7.45
CA PRO A 42 -37.83 -5.36 -7.74
C PRO A 42 -37.77 -6.60 -6.84
N VAL A 43 -36.57 -7.07 -6.50
CA VAL A 43 -36.37 -8.18 -5.56
C VAL A 43 -36.86 -7.80 -4.16
N LEU A 44 -36.51 -6.58 -3.71
CA LEU A 44 -37.03 -6.06 -2.43
C LEU A 44 -38.55 -6.00 -2.42
N PHE A 45 -39.16 -5.60 -3.52
CA PHE A 45 -40.63 -5.57 -3.64
C PHE A 45 -41.26 -6.98 -3.47
N LEU A 46 -40.75 -7.98 -4.19
CA LEU A 46 -41.19 -9.35 -4.06
C LEU A 46 -40.96 -9.90 -2.65
N PHE A 47 -39.82 -9.60 -2.08
CA PHE A 47 -39.46 -10.02 -0.72
C PHE A 47 -40.36 -9.38 0.32
N TYR A 48 -40.62 -8.05 0.18
CA TYR A 48 -41.55 -7.32 1.03
C TYR A 48 -42.98 -7.91 0.96
N THR A 49 -43.53 -8.08 -0.23
CA THR A 49 -44.90 -8.64 -0.41
C THR A 49 -45.01 -10.06 0.15
N GLY A 50 -43.96 -10.87 -0.03
CA GLY A 50 -43.96 -12.26 0.52
C GLY A 50 -43.95 -12.25 2.06
N ILE A 51 -43.10 -11.49 2.68
CA ILE A 51 -42.99 -11.38 4.15
C ILE A 51 -44.27 -10.74 4.73
N GLU A 52 -44.76 -9.65 4.10
CA GLU A 52 -45.98 -8.98 4.55
C GLU A 52 -47.18 -9.93 4.57
N ASN A 53 -47.41 -10.70 3.50
CA ASN A 53 -48.49 -11.69 3.42
C ASN A 53 -48.37 -12.79 4.49
N LEU A 54 -47.12 -13.19 4.81
CA LEU A 54 -46.88 -14.20 5.84
C LEU A 54 -47.21 -13.67 7.25
N ILE A 55 -46.81 -12.44 7.56
CA ILE A 55 -46.91 -11.84 8.89
C ILE A 55 -48.30 -11.26 9.15
N LEU A 56 -48.95 -10.69 8.12
CA LEU A 56 -50.33 -10.20 8.22
C LEU A 56 -51.33 -11.28 8.70
N ASN A 57 -51.12 -12.55 8.31
CA ASN A 57 -51.91 -13.67 8.82
C ASN A 57 -51.74 -13.90 10.32
N MET A 58 -50.68 -13.34 10.94
CA MET A 58 -50.44 -13.37 12.39
C MET A 58 -50.93 -12.11 13.08
N GLY A 59 -51.56 -11.15 12.34
CA GLY A 59 -52.00 -9.85 12.88
C GLY A 59 -50.88 -8.88 13.13
N LEU A 60 -49.72 -9.06 12.50
CA LEU A 60 -48.54 -8.23 12.64
C LEU A 60 -48.18 -7.54 11.32
N SER A 61 -47.42 -6.45 11.36
CA SER A 61 -46.84 -5.80 10.17
C SER A 61 -45.34 -6.08 10.11
N SER A 62 -44.83 -6.26 8.89
CA SER A 62 -43.41 -6.53 8.67
C SER A 62 -42.48 -5.33 9.00
N TYR A 63 -43.02 -4.12 9.15
CA TYR A 63 -42.28 -2.87 9.36
C TYR A 63 -41.05 -2.81 8.43
N THR A 64 -39.85 -2.83 9.03
CA THR A 64 -38.56 -2.75 8.33
C THR A 64 -37.88 -4.11 8.15
N LEU A 65 -38.55 -5.22 8.49
CA LEU A 65 -37.95 -6.56 8.49
C LEU A 65 -37.50 -6.96 7.09
N SER A 66 -38.25 -6.64 6.07
CA SER A 66 -37.97 -7.03 4.68
C SER A 66 -36.68 -6.45 4.16
N PHE A 67 -36.46 -5.11 4.31
CA PHE A 67 -35.21 -4.51 3.84
C PHE A 67 -34.01 -4.96 4.70
N SER A 68 -34.23 -5.18 6.00
CA SER A 68 -33.16 -5.60 6.91
C SER A 68 -32.64 -6.99 6.56
N LEU A 69 -33.53 -7.97 6.38
CA LEU A 69 -33.15 -9.32 6.01
C LEU A 69 -32.48 -9.37 4.63
N LEU A 70 -33.03 -8.66 3.63
CA LEU A 70 -32.44 -8.62 2.30
C LEU A 70 -31.08 -7.92 2.32
N SER A 71 -30.93 -6.84 3.11
CA SER A 71 -29.63 -6.14 3.26
C SER A 71 -28.58 -7.05 3.88
N ILE A 72 -28.93 -7.76 4.99
CA ILE A 72 -27.99 -8.68 5.66
C ILE A 72 -27.58 -9.81 4.70
N LEU A 73 -28.55 -10.42 4.01
CA LEU A 73 -28.26 -11.49 3.05
C LEU A 73 -27.35 -11.00 1.91
N LEU A 74 -27.66 -9.84 1.34
CA LEU A 74 -26.86 -9.25 0.27
C LEU A 74 -25.44 -8.95 0.73
N LEU A 75 -25.27 -8.30 1.89
CA LEU A 75 -23.96 -7.97 2.45
C LEU A 75 -23.15 -9.23 2.77
N PHE A 76 -23.80 -10.27 3.28
CA PHE A 76 -23.17 -11.57 3.50
C PHE A 76 -22.66 -12.17 2.18
N ILE A 77 -23.50 -12.24 1.14
CA ILE A 77 -23.12 -12.74 -0.18
C ILE A 77 -21.97 -11.94 -0.79
N LEU A 78 -22.04 -10.62 -0.71
CA LEU A 78 -20.99 -9.75 -1.25
C LEU A 78 -19.65 -9.91 -0.52
N ARG A 79 -19.66 -10.14 0.79
CA ARG A 79 -18.45 -10.38 1.59
C ARG A 79 -17.77 -11.72 1.30
N GLN A 80 -18.54 -12.74 0.92
CA GLN A 80 -17.99 -14.07 0.56
C GLN A 80 -17.28 -14.08 -0.79
N ARG A 81 -17.45 -13.05 -1.61
CA ARG A 81 -16.80 -12.99 -2.92
C ARG A 81 -15.36 -12.49 -2.78
N SER A 82 -14.39 -13.31 -3.15
CA SER A 82 -12.96 -13.01 -3.15
C SER A 82 -12.55 -11.90 -4.13
N LEU A 83 -13.38 -11.55 -5.12
CA LEU A 83 -13.13 -10.54 -6.16
C LEU A 83 -14.08 -9.35 -6.04
N ASN A 84 -14.09 -8.69 -4.88
CA ASN A 84 -14.91 -7.49 -4.67
C ASN A 84 -14.20 -6.23 -5.19
N ARG A 85 -13.94 -6.17 -6.51
CA ARG A 85 -13.35 -4.95 -7.14
C ARG A 85 -14.34 -3.79 -7.26
N PHE A 86 -15.64 -4.06 -7.15
CA PHE A 86 -16.71 -3.09 -7.42
C PHE A 86 -17.36 -2.55 -6.16
N PHE A 87 -17.35 -3.29 -5.07
CA PHE A 87 -17.99 -2.88 -3.81
C PHE A 87 -16.97 -2.85 -2.68
N VAL A 88 -16.88 -1.72 -2.02
CA VAL A 88 -15.99 -1.55 -0.89
C VAL A 88 -16.81 -1.30 0.37
N PHE A 89 -16.52 -2.08 1.39
CA PHE A 89 -17.16 -2.02 2.69
C PHE A 89 -16.29 -1.14 3.61
N PRO A 90 -16.73 0.08 3.94
CA PRO A 90 -16.00 0.91 4.88
C PRO A 90 -16.20 0.36 6.29
N TYR A 91 -15.14 0.38 7.10
CA TYR A 91 -15.29 0.16 8.54
C TYR A 91 -16.07 1.31 9.20
N ILE A 92 -15.89 2.51 8.69
CA ILE A 92 -16.49 3.74 9.23
C ILE A 92 -16.64 4.77 8.09
N GLN A 93 -17.80 5.39 7.97
CA GLN A 93 -18.08 6.50 7.06
C GLN A 93 -18.25 7.80 7.82
N TYR A 94 -17.14 8.47 8.16
CA TYR A 94 -17.18 9.77 8.85
C TYR A 94 -17.02 10.98 7.92
N TYR A 95 -16.88 10.74 6.61
CA TYR A 95 -16.53 11.78 5.68
C TYR A 95 -17.65 12.02 4.67
N ASN A 96 -17.64 13.22 4.07
CA ASN A 96 -18.48 13.51 2.92
C ASN A 96 -18.20 12.56 1.73
N PRO A 97 -19.12 12.40 0.78
CA PRO A 97 -18.99 11.43 -0.31
C PRO A 97 -17.69 11.56 -1.11
N GLU A 98 -17.27 12.78 -1.46
CA GLU A 98 -16.02 13.01 -2.20
C GLU A 98 -14.80 12.50 -1.42
N LYS A 99 -14.70 12.88 -0.14
CA LYS A 99 -13.57 12.46 0.71
C LYS A 99 -13.58 10.96 0.97
N THR A 100 -14.75 10.34 1.08
CA THR A 100 -14.90 8.89 1.23
C THR A 100 -14.44 8.15 -0.03
N VAL A 101 -14.89 8.57 -1.20
CA VAL A 101 -14.44 8.02 -2.49
C VAL A 101 -12.96 8.27 -2.70
N TYR A 102 -12.47 9.49 -2.39
CA TYR A 102 -11.05 9.83 -2.45
C TYR A 102 -10.19 8.91 -1.57
N LYS A 103 -10.55 8.79 -0.28
CA LYS A 103 -9.78 7.92 0.64
C LYS A 103 -9.76 6.48 0.16
N ASN A 104 -10.87 5.98 -0.34
CA ASN A 104 -10.99 4.62 -0.78
C ASN A 104 -10.22 4.33 -2.08
N VAL A 105 -10.34 5.20 -3.10
CA VAL A 105 -9.59 5.07 -4.36
C VAL A 105 -8.09 5.18 -4.15
N ASN A 106 -7.66 6.05 -3.22
CA ASN A 106 -6.24 6.26 -2.94
C ASN A 106 -5.70 5.35 -1.84
N TYR A 107 -6.58 4.65 -1.11
CA TYR A 107 -6.17 3.75 -0.04
C TYR A 107 -5.14 2.74 -0.53
N MET A 108 -5.42 2.08 -1.65
CA MET A 108 -4.52 1.10 -2.27
C MET A 108 -3.19 1.71 -2.72
N GLN A 109 -3.20 2.96 -3.21
CA GLN A 109 -2.00 3.67 -3.65
C GLN A 109 -1.16 4.22 -2.49
N ARG A 110 -1.80 4.55 -1.36
CA ARG A 110 -1.12 5.09 -0.17
C ARG A 110 -0.63 4.01 0.77
N PHE A 111 -1.49 3.04 1.06
CA PHE A 111 -1.26 2.05 2.11
C PHE A 111 -0.97 0.65 1.55
N GLY A 112 -1.13 0.47 0.23
CA GLY A 112 -1.13 -0.85 -0.37
C GLY A 112 -2.39 -1.64 0.00
N GLN A 113 -2.37 -2.94 -0.23
CA GLN A 113 -3.36 -3.83 0.40
C GLN A 113 -3.14 -3.79 1.92
N GLU A 114 -4.21 -3.99 2.71
CA GLU A 114 -4.13 -4.13 4.18
C GLU A 114 -3.30 -5.36 4.56
N THR A 115 -2.01 -5.28 4.33
CA THR A 115 -1.08 -6.30 4.77
C THR A 115 -0.63 -5.93 6.18
N LEU A 116 -0.86 -6.81 7.13
CA LEU A 116 -0.37 -6.68 8.50
C LEU A 116 1.15 -6.51 8.54
N PHE A 117 1.86 -7.04 7.54
CA PHE A 117 3.31 -6.95 7.40
C PHE A 117 3.71 -6.41 6.03
N LYS A 118 4.51 -5.35 6.01
CA LYS A 118 5.18 -4.87 4.80
C LYS A 118 6.46 -5.65 4.60
N MET A 119 6.37 -6.73 3.83
CA MET A 119 7.54 -7.51 3.47
C MET A 119 8.42 -6.75 2.47
N GLN A 120 9.72 -6.98 2.53
CA GLN A 120 10.69 -6.59 1.51
C GLN A 120 11.12 -7.82 0.69
N LEU A 121 11.81 -7.58 -0.41
CA LEU A 121 12.48 -8.63 -1.18
C LEU A 121 13.60 -9.26 -0.34
N PRO A 122 13.82 -10.59 -0.44
CA PRO A 122 14.74 -11.33 0.45
C PRO A 122 16.23 -11.22 0.04
N PHE A 123 16.63 -10.10 -0.58
CA PHE A 123 18.00 -9.91 -1.07
C PHE A 123 18.43 -8.44 -1.08
N LEU A 124 19.73 -8.22 -1.24
CA LEU A 124 20.34 -6.92 -1.54
C LEU A 124 20.46 -6.72 -3.06
N ASP A 125 20.63 -5.47 -3.47
CA ASP A 125 20.83 -5.08 -4.85
C ASP A 125 19.69 -5.50 -5.80
N LYS A 126 20.00 -5.60 -7.10
CA LYS A 126 19.02 -5.81 -8.17
C LYS A 126 19.01 -7.28 -8.58
N TRP A 127 17.85 -7.91 -8.49
CA TRP A 127 17.64 -9.27 -8.97
C TRP A 127 16.51 -9.31 -9.98
N THR A 128 16.58 -10.26 -10.91
CA THR A 128 15.56 -10.47 -11.94
C THR A 128 14.67 -11.64 -11.54
N VAL A 129 13.37 -11.48 -11.71
CA VAL A 129 12.38 -12.55 -11.53
C VAL A 129 12.48 -13.50 -12.70
N SER A 130 13.08 -14.66 -12.50
CA SER A 130 13.22 -15.71 -13.54
C SER A 130 11.94 -16.52 -13.71
N GLN A 131 11.17 -16.71 -12.61
CA GLN A 131 9.84 -17.31 -12.65
C GLN A 131 8.92 -16.60 -11.67
N GLY A 132 7.78 -16.13 -12.16
CA GLY A 132 6.76 -15.40 -11.41
C GLY A 132 5.64 -16.28 -10.88
N TYR A 133 4.56 -15.68 -10.37
CA TYR A 133 3.35 -16.37 -9.98
C TYR A 133 2.69 -17.06 -11.18
N ASP A 134 2.23 -18.29 -10.95
CA ASP A 134 1.63 -19.14 -11.97
C ASP A 134 2.57 -19.36 -13.20
N GLY A 135 3.87 -19.37 -12.93
CA GLY A 135 4.92 -19.58 -13.92
C GLY A 135 4.86 -20.99 -14.54
N ALA A 136 5.35 -21.11 -15.78
CA ALA A 136 5.11 -22.29 -16.61
C ALA A 136 5.93 -23.54 -16.23
N ILE A 137 6.94 -23.43 -15.35
CA ILE A 137 7.90 -24.54 -15.13
C ILE A 137 7.58 -25.30 -13.82
N THR A 138 7.72 -24.64 -12.67
CA THR A 138 7.58 -25.24 -11.33
C THR A 138 6.48 -24.60 -10.49
N HIS A 139 6.09 -23.35 -10.78
CA HIS A 139 5.09 -22.62 -10.03
C HIS A 139 3.67 -22.96 -10.49
N LEU A 140 3.25 -24.20 -10.23
CA LEU A 140 1.96 -24.77 -10.67
C LEU A 140 1.12 -25.22 -9.47
N GLY A 141 -0.21 -25.14 -9.57
CA GLY A 141 -1.14 -25.62 -8.56
C GLY A 141 -0.90 -24.98 -7.19
N ASP A 142 -0.74 -25.79 -6.17
CA ASP A 142 -0.52 -25.35 -4.78
C ASP A 142 0.78 -24.54 -4.59
N TRP A 143 1.72 -24.65 -5.50
CA TRP A 143 2.99 -23.91 -5.50
C TRP A 143 3.01 -22.73 -6.48
N GLY A 144 1.86 -22.40 -7.07
CA GLY A 144 1.75 -21.37 -8.11
C GLY A 144 2.06 -19.94 -7.65
N LYS A 145 2.09 -19.65 -6.34
CA LYS A 145 2.33 -18.28 -5.84
C LYS A 145 3.73 -18.14 -5.22
N ALA A 146 4.73 -18.67 -5.91
CA ALA A 146 6.14 -18.53 -5.57
C ALA A 146 6.86 -17.61 -6.57
N LEU A 147 8.06 -17.18 -6.21
CA LEU A 147 8.95 -16.34 -7.00
C LEU A 147 10.35 -16.94 -7.01
N ASP A 148 10.95 -17.07 -8.19
CA ASP A 148 12.34 -17.41 -8.36
C ASP A 148 13.12 -16.18 -8.84
N PHE A 149 14.29 -15.95 -8.23
CA PHE A 149 15.11 -14.79 -8.49
C PHE A 149 16.55 -15.20 -8.89
N VAL A 150 17.07 -14.49 -9.88
CA VAL A 150 18.47 -14.62 -10.35
C VAL A 150 19.09 -13.23 -10.47
N ILE A 151 20.41 -13.14 -10.56
CA ILE A 151 21.10 -11.92 -10.96
C ILE A 151 21.50 -12.07 -12.44
N MET A 152 21.19 -11.06 -13.23
CA MET A 152 21.54 -10.98 -14.66
C MET A 152 22.42 -9.76 -14.92
N ASP A 153 23.38 -9.90 -15.83
CA ASP A 153 24.12 -8.77 -16.38
C ASP A 153 23.30 -7.98 -17.42
N GLU A 154 23.95 -7.03 -18.10
CA GLU A 154 23.30 -6.16 -19.10
C GLU A 154 22.92 -6.91 -20.37
N GLU A 155 23.62 -8.01 -20.68
CA GLU A 155 23.37 -8.90 -21.81
C GLU A 155 22.27 -9.94 -21.50
N GLY A 156 21.82 -10.03 -20.25
CA GLY A 156 20.82 -10.98 -19.77
C GLY A 156 21.37 -12.36 -19.41
N SER A 157 22.70 -12.47 -19.24
CA SER A 157 23.32 -13.70 -18.74
C SER A 157 23.21 -13.78 -17.21
N THR A 158 22.99 -14.99 -16.67
CA THR A 158 22.96 -15.29 -15.23
C THR A 158 24.33 -15.60 -14.65
N CYS A 159 25.34 -15.74 -15.48
CA CYS A 159 26.66 -16.19 -15.10
C CYS A 159 27.76 -15.57 -15.95
N PHE A 160 28.99 -15.67 -15.45
CA PHE A 160 30.18 -15.25 -16.16
C PHE A 160 30.77 -16.42 -16.97
N GLY A 161 31.18 -16.20 -18.22
CA GLY A 161 31.89 -17.14 -19.05
C GLY A 161 31.03 -18.30 -19.55
N ARG A 162 31.44 -19.56 -19.26
CA ARG A 162 30.79 -20.76 -19.81
C ARG A 162 29.67 -21.33 -18.93
N CYS A 163 29.39 -20.73 -17.76
CA CYS A 163 28.40 -21.22 -16.78
C CYS A 163 28.62 -22.70 -16.39
N ALA A 164 29.89 -23.09 -16.28
CA ALA A 164 30.25 -24.48 -16.05
C ALA A 164 30.19 -24.89 -14.57
N GLN A 165 30.37 -23.93 -13.67
CA GLN A 165 30.39 -24.14 -12.24
C GLN A 165 29.38 -23.20 -11.57
N LYS A 166 28.86 -23.60 -10.40
CA LYS A 166 27.91 -22.78 -9.63
C LYS A 166 28.52 -21.43 -9.21
N GLU A 167 29.82 -21.38 -9.01
CA GLU A 167 30.60 -20.18 -8.69
C GLU A 167 30.63 -19.15 -9.82
N ASP A 168 30.34 -19.55 -11.08
CA ASP A 168 30.25 -18.67 -12.23
C ASP A 168 28.96 -17.82 -12.18
N PHE A 169 27.95 -18.27 -11.44
CA PHE A 169 26.65 -17.60 -11.39
C PHE A 169 26.66 -16.40 -10.45
N TYR A 170 26.17 -15.27 -10.93
CA TYR A 170 26.19 -13.99 -10.19
C TYR A 170 25.44 -14.03 -8.86
N CYS A 171 24.37 -14.82 -8.77
CA CYS A 171 23.57 -14.94 -7.54
C CYS A 171 24.15 -15.94 -6.53
N TYR A 172 25.05 -16.84 -6.95
CA TYR A 172 25.62 -17.84 -6.04
C TYR A 172 26.40 -17.18 -4.90
N ASN A 173 26.20 -17.67 -3.69
CA ASN A 173 26.81 -17.15 -2.47
C ASN A 173 26.48 -15.69 -2.10
N LYS A 174 25.47 -15.07 -2.75
CA LYS A 174 24.98 -13.74 -2.35
C LYS A 174 24.13 -13.83 -1.08
N PRO A 175 24.18 -12.79 -0.23
CA PRO A 175 23.45 -12.78 1.03
C PRO A 175 21.93 -12.78 0.80
N VAL A 176 21.23 -13.59 1.59
CA VAL A 176 19.78 -13.71 1.63
C VAL A 176 19.26 -13.10 2.92
N LEU A 177 18.20 -12.30 2.82
CA LEU A 177 17.68 -11.48 3.89
C LEU A 177 16.35 -12.00 4.42
N ALA A 178 16.09 -11.78 5.71
CA ALA A 178 14.76 -11.90 6.28
C ALA A 178 13.82 -10.85 5.63
N PRO A 179 12.70 -11.26 5.02
CA PRO A 179 11.80 -10.34 4.31
C PRO A 179 10.99 -9.44 5.25
N ALA A 180 10.82 -9.85 6.50
CA ALA A 180 10.13 -9.11 7.56
C ALA A 180 10.60 -9.60 8.93
N ASP A 181 10.20 -8.89 9.99
CA ASP A 181 10.43 -9.32 11.37
C ASP A 181 9.74 -10.66 11.62
N GLY A 182 10.37 -11.53 12.43
CA GLY A 182 9.80 -12.82 12.76
C GLY A 182 10.75 -13.73 13.53
N TYR A 183 10.28 -14.92 13.83
CA TYR A 183 11.07 -15.98 14.46
C TYR A 183 11.45 -17.03 13.44
N VAL A 184 12.71 -17.45 13.42
CA VAL A 184 13.16 -18.59 12.63
C VAL A 184 12.46 -19.84 13.14
N TYR A 185 11.50 -20.34 12.36
CA TYR A 185 10.72 -21.51 12.76
C TYR A 185 11.48 -22.81 12.56
N THR A 186 12.11 -22.99 11.38
CA THR A 186 12.94 -24.16 11.09
C THR A 186 14.02 -23.86 10.07
N ILE A 187 15.10 -24.62 10.14
CA ILE A 187 16.21 -24.62 9.18
C ILE A 187 16.44 -26.05 8.74
N SER A 188 16.43 -26.29 7.44
CA SER A 188 16.91 -27.53 6.81
C SER A 188 18.27 -27.28 6.16
N ASN A 189 19.31 -27.96 6.57
CA ASN A 189 20.70 -27.82 6.07
C ASN A 189 21.29 -29.20 5.73
N ILE A 190 20.57 -29.97 4.90
CA ILE A 190 20.84 -31.39 4.66
C ILE A 190 21.33 -31.71 3.24
N ALA A 191 21.27 -30.74 2.34
CA ALA A 191 21.62 -30.93 0.93
C ALA A 191 22.96 -30.27 0.59
N GLY A 192 23.83 -30.97 -0.14
CA GLY A 192 24.96 -30.32 -0.82
C GLY A 192 24.46 -29.46 -1.99
N ASP A 193 25.26 -28.48 -2.41
CA ASP A 193 24.98 -27.77 -3.66
C ASP A 193 25.22 -28.69 -4.86
N ASN A 194 24.30 -28.68 -5.81
CA ASN A 194 24.39 -29.51 -7.03
C ASN A 194 25.47 -28.99 -7.98
N GLU A 195 25.98 -29.88 -8.83
CA GLU A 195 26.64 -29.48 -10.07
C GLU A 195 25.60 -28.91 -11.06
N ILE A 196 26.06 -28.08 -12.01
CA ILE A 196 25.18 -27.43 -12.97
C ILE A 196 24.46 -28.48 -13.82
N ASN A 197 23.15 -28.24 -14.06
CA ASN A 197 22.21 -29.15 -14.71
C ASN A 197 21.92 -30.47 -13.97
N GLN A 198 22.35 -30.60 -12.72
CA GLN A 198 21.98 -31.70 -11.86
C GLN A 198 20.98 -31.25 -10.79
N VAL A 199 20.09 -32.16 -10.39
CA VAL A 199 19.08 -31.87 -9.37
C VAL A 199 18.94 -33.01 -8.37
N ASP A 200 18.75 -32.73 -7.09
CA ASP A 200 18.38 -33.72 -6.08
C ASP A 200 16.86 -33.63 -5.78
N THR A 201 16.09 -34.46 -6.46
CA THR A 201 14.62 -34.51 -6.30
C THR A 201 14.17 -35.18 -4.99
N ARG A 202 15.06 -35.90 -4.28
CA ARG A 202 14.74 -36.47 -2.97
C ARG A 202 14.75 -35.43 -1.86
N LYS A 203 15.45 -34.31 -2.11
CA LYS A 203 15.52 -33.15 -1.23
C LYS A 203 15.00 -31.93 -1.98
N ASN A 204 13.78 -32.00 -2.51
CA ASN A 204 13.21 -31.07 -3.50
C ASN A 204 13.49 -29.59 -3.20
N TRP A 205 13.30 -29.14 -1.96
CA TRP A 205 13.51 -27.74 -1.54
C TRP A 205 14.98 -27.40 -1.18
N GLY A 206 15.86 -28.41 -1.13
CA GLY A 206 17.25 -28.21 -0.73
C GLY A 206 17.40 -27.67 0.71
N ASN A 207 18.40 -26.82 0.90
CA ASN A 207 18.57 -26.11 2.16
C ASN A 207 17.59 -24.95 2.22
N THR A 208 16.85 -24.88 3.32
CA THR A 208 15.65 -24.04 3.43
C THR A 208 15.55 -23.42 4.81
N ILE A 209 15.07 -22.18 4.87
CA ILE A 209 14.68 -21.50 6.11
C ILE A 209 13.18 -21.15 6.03
N ILE A 210 12.49 -21.37 7.14
CA ILE A 210 11.11 -20.87 7.35
C ILE A 210 11.13 -19.87 8.49
N ILE A 211 10.56 -18.68 8.23
CA ILE A 211 10.41 -17.62 9.21
C ILE A 211 8.92 -17.43 9.50
N ASN A 212 8.56 -17.49 10.79
CA ASN A 212 7.22 -17.21 11.30
C ASN A 212 7.07 -15.72 11.57
N HIS A 213 6.24 -15.03 10.78
CA HIS A 213 5.94 -13.59 10.94
C HIS A 213 4.75 -13.31 11.86
N LEU A 214 4.31 -14.32 12.64
CA LEU A 214 3.12 -14.30 13.46
C LEU A 214 1.82 -14.29 12.63
N ASN A 215 0.66 -14.30 13.32
CA ASN A 215 -0.67 -14.28 12.69
C ASN A 215 -0.89 -15.35 11.60
N GLY A 216 -0.19 -16.49 11.68
CA GLY A 216 -0.32 -17.57 10.71
C GLY A 216 0.37 -17.32 9.37
N LEU A 217 1.31 -16.38 9.31
CA LEU A 217 2.03 -16.04 8.09
C LEU A 217 3.50 -16.51 8.20
N TYR A 218 3.94 -17.28 7.21
CA TYR A 218 5.28 -17.82 7.13
C TYR A 218 5.92 -17.48 5.78
N THR A 219 7.22 -17.26 5.76
CA THR A 219 7.99 -17.23 4.50
C THR A 219 8.92 -18.42 4.44
N GLN A 220 9.00 -19.04 3.28
CA GLN A 220 9.98 -20.05 2.94
C GLN A 220 10.97 -19.48 1.93
N ILE A 221 12.26 -19.66 2.20
CA ILE A 221 13.35 -19.33 1.29
C ILE A 221 14.17 -20.59 1.08
N SER A 222 14.32 -21.03 -0.17
CA SER A 222 14.87 -22.35 -0.50
C SER A 222 16.05 -22.27 -1.48
N HIS A 223 16.65 -23.42 -1.76
CA HIS A 223 17.86 -23.63 -2.57
C HIS A 223 19.09 -22.92 -2.01
N LEU A 224 19.11 -22.71 -0.68
CA LEU A 224 20.19 -22.02 0.02
C LEU A 224 21.49 -22.84 -0.01
N LYS A 225 22.61 -22.13 0.08
CA LYS A 225 23.95 -22.73 0.13
C LYS A 225 24.13 -23.51 1.43
N LYS A 226 24.70 -24.69 1.31
CA LYS A 226 25.02 -25.54 2.48
C LYS A 226 25.94 -24.78 3.45
N ASP A 227 25.64 -24.92 4.76
CA ASP A 227 26.43 -24.37 5.87
C ASP A 227 26.58 -22.82 5.85
N SER A 228 25.68 -22.11 5.14
CA SER A 228 25.68 -20.64 5.03
C SER A 228 24.81 -19.91 6.04
N PHE A 229 24.00 -20.61 6.80
CA PHE A 229 23.07 -20.02 7.76
C PHE A 229 23.79 -19.19 8.83
N LYS A 230 23.26 -17.97 9.07
CA LYS A 230 23.77 -16.99 10.05
C LYS A 230 22.92 -16.93 11.30
N VAL A 231 21.81 -17.66 11.32
CA VAL A 231 20.79 -17.69 12.37
C VAL A 231 20.47 -19.14 12.75
N ARG A 232 19.79 -19.32 13.87
CA ARG A 232 19.38 -20.64 14.39
C ARG A 232 17.85 -20.68 14.53
N THR A 233 17.30 -21.89 14.56
CA THR A 233 15.88 -22.08 14.91
C THR A 233 15.59 -21.47 16.28
N GLY A 234 14.53 -20.70 16.38
CA GLY A 234 14.12 -19.95 17.57
C GLY A 234 14.63 -18.51 17.62
N ASP A 235 15.62 -18.12 16.82
CA ASP A 235 16.13 -16.75 16.81
C ASP A 235 15.06 -15.77 16.28
N PHE A 236 14.97 -14.60 16.90
CA PHE A 236 14.22 -13.46 16.36
C PHE A 236 15.09 -12.73 15.33
N VAL A 237 14.55 -12.51 14.15
CA VAL A 237 15.20 -11.75 13.08
C VAL A 237 14.37 -10.51 12.73
N THR A 238 15.05 -9.40 12.49
CA THR A 238 14.42 -8.18 11.96
C THR A 238 14.47 -8.17 10.44
N LYS A 239 13.58 -7.47 9.83
CA LYS A 239 13.57 -7.20 8.38
C LYS A 239 14.96 -6.74 7.91
N GLY A 240 15.52 -7.42 6.91
CA GLY A 240 16.85 -7.11 6.39
C GLY A 240 18.02 -7.84 7.07
N THR A 241 17.79 -8.60 8.13
CA THR A 241 18.83 -9.46 8.74
C THR A 241 19.29 -10.50 7.72
N VAL A 242 20.62 -10.63 7.53
CA VAL A 242 21.19 -11.70 6.69
C VAL A 242 20.97 -13.05 7.37
N VAL A 243 20.25 -13.96 6.73
CA VAL A 243 19.89 -15.26 7.29
C VAL A 243 20.70 -16.41 6.71
N ALA A 244 21.09 -16.33 5.44
CA ALA A 244 21.88 -17.35 4.74
C ALA A 244 22.51 -16.77 3.46
N ALA A 245 23.01 -17.65 2.58
CA ALA A 245 23.44 -17.28 1.23
C ALA A 245 22.69 -18.11 0.17
N CYS A 246 22.50 -17.53 -1.02
CA CYS A 246 21.94 -18.20 -2.18
C CYS A 246 22.87 -19.36 -2.61
N GLY A 247 22.30 -20.51 -2.91
CA GLY A 247 23.01 -21.73 -3.28
C GLY A 247 22.45 -22.37 -4.55
N ASN A 248 22.67 -23.69 -4.66
CA ASN A 248 22.16 -24.54 -5.74
C ASN A 248 21.73 -25.91 -5.20
N SER A 249 21.06 -25.96 -4.07
CA SER A 249 20.70 -27.20 -3.40
C SER A 249 19.28 -27.68 -3.74
N GLY A 250 19.08 -29.01 -3.78
CA GLY A 250 17.77 -29.61 -4.01
C GLY A 250 17.38 -29.68 -5.49
N ARG A 251 16.12 -29.41 -5.84
CA ARG A 251 15.64 -29.39 -7.25
C ARG A 251 15.98 -28.05 -7.91
N SER A 252 17.26 -27.78 -8.01
CA SER A 252 17.82 -26.55 -8.58
C SER A 252 18.87 -26.91 -9.61
N PRO A 253 18.61 -26.76 -10.92
CA PRO A 253 19.55 -27.09 -11.97
C PRO A 253 20.68 -26.05 -12.09
N GLU A 254 20.41 -24.82 -11.68
CA GLU A 254 21.34 -23.69 -11.62
C GLU A 254 21.02 -22.78 -10.43
N PRO A 255 22.01 -22.02 -9.91
CA PRO A 255 21.80 -21.14 -8.78
C PRO A 255 20.68 -20.15 -8.98
N HIS A 256 19.70 -20.15 -8.08
CA HIS A 256 18.62 -19.16 -7.97
C HIS A 256 18.08 -19.12 -6.54
N LEU A 257 17.30 -18.09 -6.22
CA LEU A 257 16.66 -17.96 -4.93
C LEU A 257 15.17 -18.21 -5.07
N HIS A 258 14.65 -19.27 -4.47
CA HIS A 258 13.22 -19.53 -4.38
C HIS A 258 12.62 -18.85 -3.15
N PHE A 259 11.54 -18.10 -3.34
CA PHE A 259 10.82 -17.40 -2.29
C PHE A 259 9.31 -17.63 -2.38
N GLN A 260 8.70 -18.03 -1.27
CA GLN A 260 7.25 -18.16 -1.16
C GLN A 260 6.71 -17.69 0.19
N VAL A 261 5.45 -17.29 0.21
CA VAL A 261 4.67 -17.07 1.42
C VAL A 261 3.67 -18.22 1.57
N GLN A 262 3.47 -18.67 2.80
CA GLN A 262 2.58 -19.79 3.13
C GLN A 262 1.88 -19.56 4.47
N LEU A 263 0.81 -20.30 4.74
CA LEU A 263 -0.02 -20.13 5.96
C LEU A 263 0.29 -21.19 7.03
N THR A 264 1.14 -22.16 6.72
CA THR A 264 1.54 -23.24 7.62
C THR A 264 3.06 -23.39 7.65
N PRO A 265 3.66 -23.97 8.71
CA PRO A 265 5.11 -23.98 8.90
C PRO A 265 5.85 -25.10 8.17
N GLU A 266 5.16 -26.01 7.45
CA GLU A 266 5.77 -27.14 6.78
C GLU A 266 6.58 -26.71 5.56
N ILE A 267 7.77 -27.29 5.37
CA ILE A 267 8.58 -27.06 4.18
C ILE A 267 7.82 -27.54 2.95
N GLY A 268 7.62 -26.65 1.97
CA GLY A 268 6.92 -26.96 0.74
C GLY A 268 5.39 -26.95 0.87
N ALA A 269 4.84 -26.29 1.89
CA ALA A 269 3.41 -26.07 2.01
C ALA A 269 2.85 -25.28 0.82
N ALA A 270 1.52 -25.31 0.66
CA ALA A 270 0.83 -24.54 -0.37
C ALA A 270 1.11 -23.05 -0.26
N THR A 271 1.40 -22.44 -1.39
CA THR A 271 1.75 -21.01 -1.47
C THR A 271 0.54 -20.12 -1.31
N HIS A 272 0.73 -19.00 -0.64
CA HIS A 272 -0.28 -17.96 -0.46
C HIS A 272 0.14 -16.68 -1.18
N PRO A 273 -0.73 -16.07 -2.03
CA PRO A 273 -0.38 -14.83 -2.71
C PRO A 273 -0.22 -13.72 -1.69
N TYR A 274 0.95 -13.09 -1.66
CA TYR A 274 1.26 -12.03 -0.71
C TYR A 274 2.06 -10.91 -1.39
N PRO A 275 1.63 -9.65 -1.29
CA PRO A 275 2.31 -8.53 -1.95
C PRO A 275 3.56 -8.09 -1.16
N ILE A 276 4.57 -7.63 -1.88
CA ILE A 276 5.74 -6.94 -1.33
C ILE A 276 5.38 -5.49 -1.01
N GLY A 277 5.81 -4.98 0.12
CA GLY A 277 5.43 -3.65 0.61
C GLY A 277 5.86 -2.52 -0.33
N TYR A 278 7.17 -2.31 -0.44
CA TYR A 278 7.76 -1.32 -1.34
C TYR A 278 8.96 -1.93 -2.06
N PHE A 279 8.99 -1.78 -3.36
CA PHE A 279 10.16 -2.15 -4.16
C PHE A 279 10.21 -1.32 -5.43
N PHE A 280 11.41 -1.18 -5.98
CA PHE A 280 11.60 -0.65 -7.32
C PHE A 280 11.56 -1.79 -8.33
N GLU A 281 11.00 -1.52 -9.48
CA GLU A 281 10.93 -2.46 -10.60
C GLU A 281 11.37 -1.79 -11.89
N LYS A 282 12.23 -2.46 -12.65
CA LYS A 282 12.57 -2.11 -14.04
C LYS A 282 11.94 -3.15 -14.95
N ALA A 283 10.94 -2.73 -15.70
CA ALA A 283 10.26 -3.55 -16.69
C ALA A 283 10.18 -2.77 -18.02
N LYS A 284 10.54 -3.40 -19.12
CA LYS A 284 10.51 -2.78 -20.48
C LYS A 284 11.21 -1.40 -20.50
N GLY A 285 12.37 -1.31 -19.85
CA GLY A 285 13.20 -0.09 -19.81
C GLY A 285 12.71 1.02 -18.88
N LYS A 286 11.55 0.87 -18.21
CA LYS A 286 11.00 1.86 -17.26
C LYS A 286 11.26 1.45 -15.84
N ARG A 287 11.74 2.39 -15.01
CA ARG A 287 11.85 2.24 -13.56
C ARG A 287 10.59 2.81 -12.89
N VAL A 288 10.00 2.04 -11.99
CA VAL A 288 8.78 2.42 -11.26
C VAL A 288 8.89 1.99 -9.80
N LEU A 289 8.26 2.75 -8.91
CA LEU A 289 8.00 2.32 -7.54
C LEU A 289 6.72 1.49 -7.52
N ARG A 290 6.81 0.28 -6.97
CA ARG A 290 5.67 -0.59 -6.70
C ARG A 290 5.32 -0.55 -5.21
N ILE A 291 4.04 -0.54 -4.91
CA ILE A 291 3.51 -0.46 -3.55
C ILE A 291 2.44 -1.54 -3.37
N GLY A 292 2.73 -2.53 -2.52
CA GLY A 292 1.79 -3.62 -2.26
C GLY A 292 1.47 -4.46 -3.51
N GLU A 293 2.46 -4.68 -4.33
CA GLU A 293 2.37 -5.48 -5.57
C GLU A 293 3.33 -6.66 -5.53
N VAL A 294 3.20 -7.54 -6.49
CA VAL A 294 4.11 -8.69 -6.70
C VAL A 294 5.02 -8.37 -7.87
N PRO A 295 6.35 -8.61 -7.76
CA PRO A 295 7.27 -8.43 -8.88
C PRO A 295 6.87 -9.27 -10.10
N GLN A 296 6.95 -8.68 -11.29
CA GLN A 296 6.56 -9.34 -12.54
C GLN A 296 7.68 -10.23 -13.07
N GLU A 297 7.32 -11.36 -13.67
CA GLU A 297 8.28 -12.22 -14.38
C GLU A 297 9.03 -11.43 -15.46
N ASN A 298 10.32 -11.70 -15.60
CA ASN A 298 11.24 -11.00 -16.48
C ASN A 298 11.45 -9.50 -16.16
N SER A 299 11.09 -9.05 -14.95
CA SER A 299 11.44 -7.72 -14.45
C SER A 299 12.61 -7.79 -13.49
N THR A 300 13.39 -6.72 -13.42
CA THR A 300 14.42 -6.55 -12.38
C THR A 300 13.84 -5.77 -11.22
N ALA A 301 13.93 -6.34 -10.01
CA ALA A 301 13.39 -5.75 -8.79
C ALA A 301 14.47 -5.52 -7.74
N TRP A 302 14.32 -4.47 -6.91
CA TRP A 302 15.21 -4.20 -5.78
C TRP A 302 14.48 -3.44 -4.66
N ASN A 303 15.00 -3.57 -3.45
CA ASN A 303 14.42 -2.94 -2.27
C ASN A 303 14.56 -1.42 -2.29
N VAL A 304 13.61 -0.72 -1.69
CA VAL A 304 13.75 0.71 -1.39
C VAL A 304 14.66 0.85 -0.17
N VAL A 305 15.79 1.50 -0.36
CA VAL A 305 16.73 1.84 0.73
C VAL A 305 16.44 3.28 1.17
N ALA A 306 16.03 3.45 2.42
CA ALA A 306 15.77 4.75 2.99
C ALA A 306 17.09 5.48 3.30
N SER A 307 17.09 6.81 3.07
CA SER A 307 18.22 7.69 3.38
C SER A 307 18.15 8.18 4.82
N GLY A 308 19.25 8.08 5.58
CA GLY A 308 19.34 8.59 6.95
C GLY A 308 18.96 10.07 7.05
N LEU A 309 19.47 10.91 6.15
CA LEU A 309 19.12 12.33 6.08
C LEU A 309 17.60 12.55 5.98
N LEU A 310 16.93 11.79 5.12
CA LEU A 310 15.47 11.92 4.90
C LEU A 310 14.67 11.36 6.07
N LEU A 311 15.14 10.27 6.68
CA LEU A 311 14.53 9.72 7.88
C LEU A 311 14.55 10.74 9.03
N ASP A 312 15.70 11.36 9.29
CA ASP A 312 15.87 12.36 10.33
C ASP A 312 15.04 13.62 10.06
N ALA A 313 15.03 14.08 8.80
CA ALA A 313 14.32 15.28 8.36
C ALA A 313 12.80 15.16 8.53
N PHE A 314 12.25 14.00 8.20
CA PHE A 314 10.81 13.74 8.26
C PHE A 314 10.41 12.93 9.50
N GLU A 315 11.29 12.81 10.49
CA GLU A 315 10.96 12.21 11.76
C GLU A 315 10.00 13.11 12.56
N ALA A 316 8.74 12.69 12.66
CA ALA A 316 7.69 13.41 13.38
C ALA A 316 7.31 12.66 14.67
N LYS A 317 8.24 12.57 15.61
CA LYS A 317 7.96 11.98 16.94
C LYS A 317 7.11 12.94 17.78
N PRO A 318 6.04 12.47 18.45
CA PRO A 318 5.29 13.26 19.42
C PRO A 318 6.22 13.84 20.48
N GLY A 319 6.03 15.13 20.80
CA GLY A 319 6.90 15.91 21.68
C GLY A 319 8.01 16.70 20.97
N LYS A 320 8.32 16.37 19.71
CA LYS A 320 9.27 17.16 18.90
C LYS A 320 8.71 18.56 18.62
N LEU A 321 9.56 19.57 18.63
CA LEU A 321 9.20 20.95 18.35
C LEU A 321 9.96 21.43 17.12
N LEU A 322 9.22 21.77 16.05
CA LEU A 322 9.79 22.31 14.82
C LEU A 322 9.84 23.84 14.89
N ARG A 323 11.00 24.42 14.64
CA ARG A 323 11.20 25.87 14.51
C ARG A 323 11.00 26.23 13.04
N VAL A 324 10.13 27.19 12.78
CA VAL A 324 9.73 27.51 11.40
C VAL A 324 9.85 28.99 11.16
N LYS A 325 10.51 29.35 10.06
CA LYS A 325 10.57 30.73 9.55
C LYS A 325 9.80 30.82 8.25
N TYR A 326 8.86 31.75 8.19
CA TYR A 326 8.04 31.98 7.00
C TYR A 326 7.82 33.46 6.78
N ASN A 327 8.32 33.99 5.63
CA ASN A 327 8.21 35.39 5.24
C ASN A 327 8.67 36.37 6.34
N GLY A 328 9.72 36.02 7.08
CA GLY A 328 10.30 36.85 8.16
C GLY A 328 9.63 36.69 9.53
N GLU A 329 8.59 35.87 9.64
CA GLU A 329 7.95 35.52 10.91
C GLU A 329 8.41 34.16 11.43
N ASP A 330 8.55 34.06 12.77
CA ASP A 330 8.89 32.82 13.47
C ASP A 330 7.62 32.11 13.98
N PHE A 331 7.60 30.79 13.78
CA PHE A 331 6.56 29.89 14.25
C PHE A 331 7.19 28.72 15.00
N MET A 332 6.43 28.18 15.94
CA MET A 332 6.78 26.96 16.66
C MET A 332 5.67 25.92 16.39
N TRP A 333 6.05 24.78 15.81
CA TRP A 333 5.10 23.72 15.49
C TRP A 333 5.38 22.48 16.32
N PRO A 334 4.63 22.25 17.42
CA PRO A 334 4.71 20.99 18.14
C PRO A 334 4.16 19.85 17.33
N VAL A 335 4.80 18.69 17.46
CA VAL A 335 4.30 17.39 17.01
C VAL A 335 3.56 16.72 18.18
N ALA A 336 2.35 16.29 17.96
CA ALA A 336 1.51 15.67 18.98
C ALA A 336 0.71 14.49 18.41
N THR A 337 0.00 13.77 19.27
CA THR A 337 -0.97 12.73 18.90
C THR A 337 -2.36 13.11 19.38
N ASP A 338 -3.38 12.72 18.61
CA ASP A 338 -4.78 12.84 19.03
C ASP A 338 -5.24 11.65 19.89
N ALA A 339 -6.51 11.66 20.30
CA ALA A 339 -7.12 10.59 21.07
C ALA A 339 -7.16 9.22 20.35
N TYR A 340 -6.95 9.20 19.05
CA TYR A 340 -6.87 7.99 18.22
C TYR A 340 -5.44 7.58 17.91
N ASN A 341 -4.47 8.16 18.62
CA ASN A 341 -3.02 7.96 18.41
C ASN A 341 -2.52 8.35 17.01
N LYS A 342 -3.19 9.30 16.34
CA LYS A 342 -2.75 9.83 15.05
C LYS A 342 -1.82 11.00 15.28
N THR A 343 -0.66 10.96 14.64
CA THR A 343 0.35 12.02 14.73
C THR A 343 -0.05 13.23 13.88
N TYR A 344 0.09 14.42 14.42
CA TYR A 344 -0.13 15.67 13.71
C TYR A 344 0.86 16.76 14.12
N ILE A 345 1.08 17.70 13.23
CA ILE A 345 1.80 18.95 13.47
C ILE A 345 0.77 20.06 13.70
N HIS A 346 0.97 20.88 14.71
CA HIS A 346 0.07 21.96 15.08
C HIS A 346 0.72 23.33 14.92
N CYS A 347 0.02 24.26 14.27
CA CYS A 347 0.38 25.68 14.21
C CYS A 347 -0.64 26.51 15.02
N ALA A 348 -0.27 26.90 16.24
CA ALA A 348 -1.17 27.63 17.15
C ALA A 348 -1.58 29.00 16.59
N LYS A 349 -0.64 29.79 16.00
CA LYS A 349 -0.94 31.11 15.44
C LYS A 349 -2.05 31.10 14.37
N THR A 350 -2.10 30.03 13.55
CA THR A 350 -3.08 29.92 12.46
C THR A 350 -4.22 28.94 12.77
N LYS A 351 -4.18 28.32 13.96
CA LYS A 351 -5.13 27.27 14.37
C LYS A 351 -5.26 26.17 13.32
N SER A 352 -4.11 25.66 12.85
CA SER A 352 -4.04 24.68 11.78
C SER A 352 -3.36 23.40 12.27
N MET A 353 -3.82 22.26 11.77
CA MET A 353 -3.27 20.94 12.06
C MET A 353 -3.04 20.18 10.76
N ALA A 354 -1.93 19.46 10.67
CA ALA A 354 -1.59 18.58 9.56
C ALA A 354 -1.29 17.18 10.09
N TYR A 355 -2.17 16.23 9.82
CA TYR A 355 -2.01 14.83 10.18
C TYR A 355 -1.09 14.13 9.20
N LEU A 356 -0.21 13.27 9.71
CA LEU A 356 0.82 12.64 8.91
C LEU A 356 1.11 11.21 9.36
N GLU A 357 1.76 10.47 8.49
CA GLU A 357 2.35 9.16 8.76
C GLU A 357 3.74 9.07 8.12
N ASN A 358 4.64 8.34 8.78
CA ASN A 358 5.96 7.99 8.29
C ASN A 358 6.21 6.51 8.63
N ASP A 359 6.34 5.66 7.61
CA ASP A 359 6.56 4.23 7.79
C ASP A 359 8.03 3.80 7.57
N GLY A 360 8.95 4.78 7.59
CA GLY A 360 10.38 4.56 7.37
C GLY A 360 10.77 4.44 5.89
N THR A 361 9.82 4.41 4.97
CA THR A 361 10.06 4.36 3.52
C THR A 361 9.37 5.53 2.81
N MET A 362 8.18 5.86 3.29
CA MET A 362 7.34 6.91 2.74
C MET A 362 6.87 7.84 3.85
N PHE A 363 7.02 9.14 3.62
CA PHE A 363 6.37 10.19 4.40
C PHE A 363 5.15 10.70 3.64
N TYR A 364 4.00 10.86 4.31
CA TYR A 364 2.82 11.44 3.69
C TYR A 364 1.87 12.08 4.69
N PHE A 365 1.21 13.15 4.26
CA PHE A 365 0.13 13.75 5.01
C PHE A 365 -1.19 13.02 4.74
N THR A 366 -1.93 12.74 5.80
CA THR A 366 -3.24 12.05 5.74
C THR A 366 -4.41 13.01 5.73
N ASP A 367 -4.31 14.14 6.45
CA ASP A 367 -5.35 15.16 6.54
C ASP A 367 -4.77 16.53 6.87
N PHE A 368 -5.56 17.58 6.64
CA PHE A 368 -5.24 18.95 7.02
C PHE A 368 -6.48 19.67 7.52
N GLU A 369 -6.36 20.36 8.66
CA GLU A 369 -7.37 21.22 9.22
C GLU A 369 -6.80 22.63 9.39
N GLY A 370 -7.56 23.68 9.02
CA GLY A 370 -7.10 25.05 9.15
C GLY A 370 -7.27 25.90 7.88
N LYS A 371 -6.60 27.06 7.83
CA LYS A 371 -6.68 28.03 6.72
C LYS A 371 -5.60 27.76 5.67
N LYS A 372 -5.91 28.03 4.38
CA LYS A 372 -4.93 27.96 3.26
C LYS A 372 -3.76 28.94 3.39
N SER A 373 -3.98 30.05 4.06
CA SER A 373 -2.94 31.06 4.31
C SER A 373 -1.97 30.66 5.42
N SER A 374 -2.17 29.50 6.05
CA SER A 374 -1.25 28.97 7.05
C SER A 374 0.06 28.52 6.38
N PRO A 375 1.22 28.86 6.93
CA PRO A 375 2.50 28.29 6.45
C PRO A 375 2.53 26.75 6.61
N LEU A 376 1.79 26.19 7.56
CA LEU A 376 1.62 24.74 7.68
C LEU A 376 0.88 24.11 6.48
N TYR A 377 -0.02 24.87 5.81
CA TYR A 377 -0.65 24.44 4.57
C TYR A 377 0.33 24.37 3.40
N LEU A 378 1.29 25.30 3.34
CA LEU A 378 2.36 25.25 2.34
C LEU A 378 3.21 23.99 2.53
N PHE A 379 3.60 23.66 3.77
CA PHE A 379 4.32 22.43 4.08
C PHE A 379 3.50 21.18 3.71
N TYR A 380 2.25 21.11 4.16
CA TYR A 380 1.32 20.02 3.82
C TYR A 380 1.23 19.76 2.30
N ARG A 381 1.07 20.83 1.53
CA ARG A 381 0.90 20.69 0.07
C ARG A 381 2.21 20.35 -0.64
N SER A 382 3.32 20.94 -0.20
CA SER A 382 4.63 20.74 -0.84
C SER A 382 5.22 19.37 -0.54
N CYS A 383 5.03 18.86 0.68
CA CYS A 383 5.53 17.55 1.12
C CYS A 383 4.42 16.51 1.27
N PHE A 384 3.35 16.61 0.46
CA PHE A 384 2.16 15.79 0.63
C PHE A 384 2.43 14.29 0.64
N LYS A 385 3.36 13.81 -0.23
CA LYS A 385 3.86 12.44 -0.22
C LYS A 385 5.27 12.39 -0.79
N LEU A 386 6.23 11.92 -0.01
CA LEU A 386 7.64 11.85 -0.38
C LEU A 386 8.19 10.45 -0.11
N LEU A 387 8.95 9.94 -1.06
CA LEU A 387 9.74 8.72 -0.90
C LEU A 387 11.03 9.06 -0.16
N LEU A 388 11.34 8.40 0.93
CA LEU A 388 12.51 8.66 1.76
C LEU A 388 13.77 7.94 1.26
N SER A 389 13.97 7.92 -0.06
CA SER A 389 15.09 7.27 -0.74
C SER A 389 15.81 8.25 -1.67
N CYS A 390 17.10 8.02 -1.91
CA CYS A 390 17.92 8.81 -2.83
C CYS A 390 17.84 8.38 -4.29
N GLU A 391 16.89 7.48 -4.63
CA GLU A 391 16.70 7.02 -6.01
C GLU A 391 16.08 8.12 -6.87
N LYS A 392 16.81 8.54 -7.91
CA LYS A 392 16.39 9.63 -8.83
C LYS A 392 15.42 9.13 -9.90
N GLU A 393 14.67 10.07 -10.50
CA GLU A 393 13.82 9.84 -11.66
C GLU A 393 12.68 8.83 -11.45
N ILE A 394 12.31 8.58 -10.21
CA ILE A 394 11.17 7.74 -9.88
C ILE A 394 10.07 8.61 -9.25
N PRO A 395 9.06 9.01 -10.03
CA PRO A 395 8.02 9.89 -9.51
C PRO A 395 7.05 9.12 -8.60
N VAL A 396 6.80 9.68 -7.43
CA VAL A 396 5.70 9.29 -6.57
C VAL A 396 4.47 10.11 -6.94
N LYS A 397 3.35 9.43 -7.19
CA LYS A 397 2.10 10.06 -7.59
C LYS A 397 1.02 9.81 -6.54
N ASP A 398 0.13 10.79 -6.38
CA ASP A 398 -1.03 10.69 -5.51
C ASP A 398 -2.11 11.69 -5.96
N PHE A 399 -3.21 11.77 -5.21
CA PHE A 399 -4.24 12.78 -5.35
C PHE A 399 -4.38 13.55 -4.03
N VAL A 400 -4.48 14.88 -4.12
CA VAL A 400 -4.74 15.74 -2.95
C VAL A 400 -6.24 15.92 -2.80
N PRO A 401 -6.81 15.80 -1.57
CA PRO A 401 -8.24 16.07 -1.34
C PRO A 401 -8.63 17.49 -1.78
N LEU A 402 -9.81 17.62 -2.39
CA LEU A 402 -10.34 18.92 -2.86
C LEU A 402 -10.69 19.91 -1.75
N THR A 403 -10.61 19.50 -0.52
CA THR A 403 -11.21 20.13 0.66
C THR A 403 -11.02 21.63 0.78
N LYS A 404 -9.97 22.21 0.20
CA LYS A 404 -9.72 23.66 0.34
C LYS A 404 -9.23 24.37 -0.91
N GLU A 405 -8.96 23.68 -2.00
CA GLU A 405 -8.47 24.30 -3.25
C GLU A 405 -9.59 24.92 -4.11
N HIS A 406 -10.85 24.54 -3.86
CA HIS A 406 -12.02 25.01 -4.62
C HIS A 406 -13.03 25.79 -3.76
N SER A 407 -13.89 26.56 -4.42
CA SER A 407 -14.98 27.29 -3.78
C SER A 407 -15.96 26.34 -3.09
N THR A 408 -16.72 26.85 -2.14
CA THR A 408 -17.71 26.05 -1.40
C THR A 408 -18.74 25.44 -2.36
N GLY A 409 -19.23 26.20 -3.36
CA GLY A 409 -20.18 25.70 -4.35
C GLY A 409 -19.62 24.55 -5.19
N THR A 410 -18.38 24.66 -5.69
CA THR A 410 -17.72 23.58 -6.43
C THR A 410 -17.58 22.30 -5.58
N ARG A 411 -17.27 22.46 -4.30
CA ARG A 411 -17.18 21.30 -3.38
C ARG A 411 -18.53 20.62 -3.18
N TRP A 412 -19.59 21.39 -2.97
CA TRP A 412 -20.94 20.85 -2.83
C TRP A 412 -21.38 20.05 -4.06
N ILE A 413 -21.13 20.61 -5.26
CA ILE A 413 -21.43 19.91 -6.51
C ILE A 413 -20.60 18.64 -6.64
N GLN A 414 -19.29 18.70 -6.30
CA GLN A 414 -18.42 17.53 -6.32
C GLN A 414 -18.89 16.47 -5.32
N ASP A 415 -19.28 16.85 -4.10
CA ASP A 415 -19.81 15.93 -3.09
C ASP A 415 -21.07 15.21 -3.58
N LEU A 416 -22.00 15.95 -4.21
CA LEU A 416 -23.22 15.39 -4.76
C LEU A 416 -22.95 14.42 -5.92
N LEU A 417 -22.00 14.76 -6.80
CA LEU A 417 -21.70 13.99 -8.00
C LEU A 417 -20.61 12.94 -7.81
N ALA A 418 -19.84 13.00 -6.73
CA ALA A 418 -18.69 12.11 -6.49
C ALA A 418 -19.02 10.61 -6.60
N PRO A 419 -20.20 10.12 -6.18
CA PRO A 419 -20.58 8.73 -6.39
C PRO A 419 -20.62 8.29 -7.85
N PHE A 420 -20.91 9.24 -8.77
CA PHE A 420 -21.07 8.96 -10.20
C PHE A 420 -19.89 9.44 -11.02
N VAL A 421 -19.45 10.68 -10.79
CA VAL A 421 -18.40 11.33 -11.55
C VAL A 421 -17.58 12.25 -10.65
N ILE A 422 -16.27 12.06 -10.67
CA ILE A 422 -15.32 13.02 -10.08
C ILE A 422 -14.85 13.94 -11.19
N PHE A 423 -15.46 15.12 -11.32
CA PHE A 423 -15.19 16.05 -12.40
C PHE A 423 -13.95 16.95 -12.17
N THR A 424 -13.44 16.99 -10.93
CA THR A 424 -12.22 17.74 -10.60
C THR A 424 -11.32 16.88 -9.71
N ARG A 425 -10.03 16.79 -10.05
CA ARG A 425 -9.01 16.09 -9.27
C ARG A 425 -7.75 16.93 -9.17
N ILE A 426 -7.08 16.88 -8.02
CA ILE A 426 -5.77 17.48 -7.84
C ILE A 426 -4.75 16.36 -7.84
N LYS A 427 -4.04 16.22 -8.95
CA LYS A 427 -2.95 15.25 -9.08
C LYS A 427 -1.72 15.82 -8.39
N TYR A 428 -1.08 15.03 -7.55
CA TYR A 428 0.20 15.31 -6.92
C TYR A 428 1.28 14.43 -7.55
N ARG A 429 2.46 15.02 -7.70
CA ARG A 429 3.69 14.30 -8.09
C ARG A 429 4.85 14.86 -7.29
N SER A 430 5.66 14.00 -6.71
CA SER A 430 6.96 14.33 -6.17
C SER A 430 8.03 13.50 -6.85
N GLU A 431 9.18 14.10 -7.08
CA GLU A 431 10.30 13.44 -7.74
C GLU A 431 11.60 14.01 -7.18
N LEU A 432 12.54 13.14 -6.85
CA LEU A 432 13.87 13.54 -6.46
C LEU A 432 14.67 13.91 -7.69
N ILE A 433 15.12 15.17 -7.76
CA ILE A 433 15.84 15.72 -8.92
C ILE A 433 17.33 15.88 -8.68
N GLU A 434 17.74 16.14 -7.43
CA GLU A 434 19.15 16.37 -7.07
C GLU A 434 19.47 15.66 -5.76
N VAL A 435 20.63 15.05 -5.70
CA VAL A 435 21.28 14.54 -4.49
C VAL A 435 22.79 14.74 -4.69
N ASP A 436 23.44 15.29 -3.69
CA ASP A 436 24.88 15.55 -3.71
C ASP A 436 25.71 14.26 -3.61
N ASN A 437 25.31 13.35 -2.73
CA ASN A 437 25.94 12.04 -2.57
C ASN A 437 24.89 10.97 -2.33
N MET A 438 24.90 9.91 -3.15
CA MET A 438 23.89 8.82 -3.08
C MET A 438 23.97 8.01 -1.79
N HIS A 439 25.16 7.84 -1.21
CA HIS A 439 25.38 7.00 -0.03
C HIS A 439 25.32 7.81 1.28
N PHE A 440 25.82 9.03 1.27
CA PHE A 440 25.89 9.90 2.44
C PHE A 440 25.42 11.32 2.03
N PRO A 441 24.14 11.51 1.76
CA PRO A 441 23.63 12.79 1.31
C PRO A 441 23.65 13.81 2.45
N GLU A 442 24.10 15.03 2.15
CA GLU A 442 23.95 16.21 2.99
C GLU A 442 22.89 17.18 2.43
N LYS A 443 22.59 17.03 1.12
CA LYS A 443 21.58 17.82 0.41
C LYS A 443 20.79 16.94 -0.55
N VAL A 444 19.47 17.05 -0.45
CA VAL A 444 18.51 16.39 -1.37
C VAL A 444 17.48 17.39 -1.83
N VAL A 445 17.14 17.41 -3.13
CA VAL A 445 16.15 18.32 -3.69
C VAL A 445 15.04 17.53 -4.37
N TYR A 446 13.79 17.76 -3.92
CA TYR A 446 12.59 17.29 -4.59
C TYR A 446 11.96 18.40 -5.42
N LEU A 447 11.47 18.04 -6.58
CA LEU A 447 10.47 18.82 -7.31
C LEU A 447 9.08 18.23 -7.03
N THR A 448 8.21 19.03 -6.44
CA THR A 448 6.83 18.62 -6.18
C THR A 448 5.87 19.45 -7.03
N GLN A 449 4.84 18.79 -7.54
CA GLN A 449 3.90 19.40 -8.48
C GLN A 449 2.47 19.05 -8.07
N THR A 450 1.60 20.05 -8.10
CA THR A 450 0.16 19.83 -8.03
C THR A 450 -0.49 20.30 -9.33
N ASN A 451 -1.29 19.44 -9.94
CA ASN A 451 -2.00 19.75 -11.17
C ASN A 451 -3.52 19.53 -10.96
N THR A 452 -4.27 20.63 -11.00
CA THR A 452 -5.73 20.56 -10.96
C THR A 452 -6.25 20.25 -12.35
N VAL A 453 -6.89 19.09 -12.50
CA VAL A 453 -7.51 18.62 -13.74
C VAL A 453 -9.02 18.65 -13.55
N SER A 454 -9.73 19.41 -14.41
CA SER A 454 -11.18 19.52 -14.39
C SER A 454 -11.75 19.49 -15.80
N PHE A 455 -12.97 18.96 -15.96
CA PHE A 455 -13.65 18.95 -17.26
C PHE A 455 -14.02 20.35 -17.80
N HIS A 456 -14.20 21.33 -16.91
CA HIS A 456 -14.71 22.65 -17.29
C HIS A 456 -13.80 23.81 -16.90
N PHE A 457 -12.72 23.59 -16.14
CA PHE A 457 -11.84 24.64 -15.68
C PHE A 457 -10.43 24.48 -16.28
N LYS A 458 -9.77 25.61 -16.52
CA LYS A 458 -8.40 25.63 -17.01
C LYS A 458 -7.48 24.87 -16.03
N ASN A 459 -6.73 23.92 -16.53
CA ASN A 459 -5.73 23.20 -15.77
C ASN A 459 -4.74 24.16 -15.11
N ARG A 460 -4.54 24.03 -13.81
CA ARG A 460 -3.57 24.84 -13.05
C ARG A 460 -2.48 23.95 -12.52
N ARG A 461 -1.28 24.18 -13.00
CA ARG A 461 -0.06 23.53 -12.51
C ARG A 461 0.66 24.45 -11.53
N LYS A 462 1.03 23.94 -10.38
CA LYS A 462 1.85 24.62 -9.38
C LYS A 462 3.05 23.74 -9.08
N GLU A 463 4.23 24.30 -9.05
CA GLU A 463 5.48 23.63 -8.76
C GLU A 463 6.09 24.19 -7.49
N THR A 464 6.77 23.34 -6.73
CA THR A 464 7.43 23.68 -5.49
C THR A 464 8.75 22.93 -5.42
N SER A 465 9.81 23.61 -5.07
CA SER A 465 11.10 22.99 -4.74
C SER A 465 11.18 22.76 -3.23
N VAL A 466 11.52 21.54 -2.85
CA VAL A 466 11.74 21.14 -1.45
C VAL A 466 13.18 20.67 -1.32
N THR A 467 14.00 21.45 -0.64
CA THR A 467 15.40 21.14 -0.35
C THR A 467 15.51 20.63 1.07
N VAL A 468 16.05 19.44 1.24
CA VAL A 468 16.34 18.83 2.54
C VAL A 468 17.84 18.92 2.78
N LEU A 469 18.20 19.51 3.90
CA LEU A 469 19.57 19.67 4.39
C LEU A 469 19.72 18.93 5.72
N LYS A 470 20.92 18.81 6.23
CA LYS A 470 21.22 18.06 7.47
C LYS A 470 20.35 18.46 8.68
N ASN A 471 20.00 19.74 8.81
CA ASN A 471 19.26 20.28 9.97
C ASN A 471 18.00 21.06 9.58
N SER A 472 17.66 21.15 8.29
CA SER A 472 16.53 21.97 7.85
C SER A 472 15.87 21.45 6.57
N ILE A 473 14.59 21.80 6.40
CA ILE A 473 13.86 21.69 5.15
C ILE A 473 13.57 23.11 4.65
N GLU A 474 13.98 23.42 3.44
CA GLU A 474 13.64 24.66 2.77
C GLU A 474 12.62 24.41 1.66
N ILE A 475 11.55 25.16 1.66
CA ILE A 475 10.48 25.08 0.65
C ILE A 475 10.38 26.39 -0.08
N HIS A 476 10.55 26.35 -1.40
CA HIS A 476 10.43 27.51 -2.27
C HIS A 476 9.21 27.35 -3.18
N PHE A 477 8.24 28.24 -3.01
CA PHE A 477 7.02 28.28 -3.81
C PHE A 477 6.74 29.71 -4.27
N GLN A 478 6.91 29.98 -5.58
CA GLN A 478 6.82 31.35 -6.13
C GLN A 478 7.76 32.31 -5.38
N ASN A 479 7.19 33.32 -4.71
CA ASN A 479 7.93 34.31 -3.90
C ASN A 479 7.93 33.97 -2.39
N GLU A 480 7.37 32.82 -2.00
CA GLU A 480 7.30 32.39 -0.61
C GLU A 480 8.48 31.48 -0.29
N LYS A 481 9.11 31.71 0.86
CA LYS A 481 10.13 30.81 1.41
C LYS A 481 9.70 30.37 2.80
N LEU A 482 9.68 29.05 3.01
CA LEU A 482 9.46 28.41 4.29
C LEU A 482 10.72 27.62 4.66
N CYS A 483 11.25 27.84 5.86
CA CYS A 483 12.36 27.09 6.43
C CYS A 483 11.88 26.40 7.71
N ILE A 484 12.12 25.10 7.83
CA ILE A 484 11.77 24.28 8.99
C ILE A 484 13.07 23.71 9.54
N ASP A 485 13.42 24.07 10.77
CA ASP A 485 14.56 23.55 11.49
C ASP A 485 14.11 22.58 12.57
N TRP A 486 14.82 21.45 12.69
CA TRP A 486 14.69 20.53 13.82
C TRP A 486 16.01 20.52 14.59
N ALA A 487 15.96 20.97 15.80
CA ALA A 487 17.10 20.90 16.73
C ALA A 487 16.95 19.70 17.65
#